data_6c2bfe0077cd080f7bb44ea8b351ac67
#
_entry.id   6c2bfe0077cd080f7bb44ea8b351ac67
#
_cell.length_a   1.000
_cell.length_b   1.000
_cell.length_c   1.000
_cell.angle_alpha   90.00
_cell.angle_beta   90.00
_cell.angle_gamma   90.00
#
_symmetry.space_group_name_H-M   'P 1'
#
loop_
_entity.id
_entity.type
_entity.pdbx_description
1 polymer ?
#
loop_
_entity_poly.entity_id
_entity_poly.type
_entity_poly.pdbx_seq_one_letter_code
_entity_poly.pdbx_strand_id
1 'polypeptide(L)'
;MQELTDKMVGTLLSEAEDIDIDGRVFTAGRPSLGKTLLLRRAIEKIKSYIVDEHRERTNALYTMAGLMQVATNEERADDLYRILAIMFSNTRHELLSTSRREEVRAYLRKHLQPEEACTLFLNLHSVEDTFKYQDELGITNELKRMERISKVKKDGGSVSFCGCSIWGNLIDRAAERYGWTLDYILWGVSLANLQMLMADQVKTVYLSEKERKQAHVSSDRRHINGNDKAAMADFAAKIKEQNNK
;
A
#
# COMPACT_ATOMS: atom_id res chain seq x y z
N MET A 1 -15.67 12.65 9.17
CA MET A 1 -16.35 11.60 8.40
C MET A 1 -16.25 11.86 6.89
N GLN A 2 -16.59 13.05 6.40
CA GLN A 2 -16.52 13.40 4.97
C GLN A 2 -15.09 13.32 4.40
N GLU A 3 -14.11 13.86 5.12
CA GLU A 3 -12.69 13.80 4.71
C GLU A 3 -12.14 12.35 4.57
N LEU A 4 -12.55 11.44 5.46
CA LEU A 4 -12.18 10.02 5.36
C LEU A 4 -12.83 9.37 4.12
N THR A 5 -14.08 9.75 3.82
CA THR A 5 -14.82 9.27 2.65
C THR A 5 -14.15 9.74 1.36
N ASP A 6 -13.74 11.01 1.29
CA ASP A 6 -13.08 11.60 0.12
C ASP A 6 -11.72 10.94 -0.14
N LYS A 7 -10.93 10.70 0.91
CA LYS A 7 -9.65 9.95 0.80
C LYS A 7 -9.85 8.51 0.34
N MET A 8 -10.88 7.83 0.84
CA MET A 8 -11.22 6.48 0.39
C MET A 8 -11.63 6.47 -1.08
N VAL A 9 -12.44 7.43 -1.51
CA VAL A 9 -12.86 7.57 -2.91
C VAL A 9 -11.66 7.81 -3.81
N GLY A 10 -10.77 8.76 -3.50
CA GLY A 10 -9.55 9.01 -4.26
C GLY A 10 -8.63 7.78 -4.34
N THR A 11 -8.56 7.00 -3.25
CA THR A 11 -7.80 5.74 -3.24
C THR A 11 -8.44 4.68 -4.13
N LEU A 12 -9.76 4.50 -4.05
CA LEU A 12 -10.51 3.53 -4.86
C LEU A 12 -10.43 3.85 -6.34
N LEU A 13 -10.55 5.14 -6.69
CA LEU A 13 -10.47 5.61 -8.06
C LEU A 13 -9.04 5.59 -8.62
N SER A 14 -8.04 5.34 -7.75
CA SER A 14 -6.63 5.35 -8.14
C SER A 14 -6.23 6.66 -8.82
N GLU A 15 -6.67 7.79 -8.26
CA GLU A 15 -6.37 9.11 -8.77
C GLU A 15 -4.87 9.29 -9.01
N ALA A 16 -4.53 9.82 -10.17
CA ALA A 16 -3.17 10.05 -10.61
C ALA A 16 -2.84 11.54 -10.53
N GLU A 17 -1.57 11.85 -10.36
CA GLU A 17 -1.05 13.20 -10.34
C GLU A 17 -0.33 13.51 -11.66
N ASP A 18 -0.69 14.61 -12.30
CA ASP A 18 -0.04 15.10 -13.52
C ASP A 18 1.02 16.12 -13.18
N ILE A 19 2.23 15.92 -13.69
CA ILE A 19 3.41 16.75 -13.45
C ILE A 19 3.96 17.21 -14.79
N ASP A 20 4.02 18.52 -14.99
CA ASP A 20 4.67 19.10 -16.18
C ASP A 20 6.18 19.23 -15.95
N ILE A 21 6.95 18.68 -16.88
CA ILE A 21 8.41 18.79 -16.89
C ILE A 21 8.81 19.33 -18.26
N ASP A 22 9.15 20.59 -18.32
CA ASP A 22 9.60 21.30 -19.51
C ASP A 22 8.65 21.10 -20.72
N GLY A 23 7.35 21.29 -20.47
CA GLY A 23 6.29 21.21 -21.48
C GLY A 23 5.82 19.79 -21.84
N ARG A 24 6.33 18.77 -21.15
CA ARG A 24 5.84 17.40 -21.26
C ARG A 24 5.16 16.96 -19.96
N VAL A 25 3.89 16.60 -20.06
CA VAL A 25 3.12 16.10 -18.92
C VAL A 25 3.39 14.62 -18.68
N PHE A 26 3.75 14.31 -17.45
CA PHE A 26 3.93 12.95 -16.93
C PHE A 26 2.87 12.68 -15.88
N THR A 27 2.24 11.53 -15.95
CA THR A 27 1.22 11.10 -15.00
C THR A 27 1.80 10.09 -14.03
N ALA A 28 1.74 10.37 -12.73
CA ALA A 28 2.12 9.44 -11.68
C ALA A 28 0.86 8.76 -11.12
N GLY A 29 0.58 7.54 -11.56
CA GLY A 29 -0.53 6.75 -11.07
C GLY A 29 -0.17 5.90 -9.86
N ARG A 30 -1.16 5.51 -9.07
CA ARG A 30 -0.96 4.60 -7.92
C ARG A 30 -0.33 3.29 -8.37
N PRO A 31 0.68 2.80 -7.64
CA PRO A 31 1.42 1.62 -8.06
C PRO A 31 0.56 0.35 -7.96
N SER A 32 0.61 -0.46 -9.01
CA SER A 32 0.19 -1.85 -8.98
C SER A 32 1.22 -2.69 -8.22
N LEU A 33 0.88 -3.93 -7.87
CA LEU A 33 1.83 -4.85 -7.23
C LEU A 33 3.10 -5.04 -8.07
N GLY A 34 2.95 -5.22 -9.39
CA GLY A 34 4.08 -5.38 -10.31
C GLY A 34 4.97 -4.14 -10.37
N LYS A 35 4.38 -2.93 -10.44
CA LYS A 35 5.13 -1.65 -10.37
C LYS A 35 5.89 -1.54 -9.06
N THR A 36 5.25 -1.86 -7.92
CA THR A 36 5.88 -1.84 -6.59
C THR A 36 7.09 -2.78 -6.50
N LEU A 37 7.00 -3.98 -7.07
CA LEU A 37 8.12 -4.93 -7.08
C LEU A 37 9.30 -4.42 -7.92
N LEU A 38 9.02 -3.77 -9.06
CA LEU A 38 10.04 -3.15 -9.90
C LEU A 38 10.71 -1.97 -9.18
N LEU A 39 9.91 -1.08 -8.57
CA LEU A 39 10.42 0.04 -7.79
C LEU A 39 11.28 -0.42 -6.62
N ARG A 40 10.82 -1.40 -5.85
CA ARG A 40 11.59 -1.95 -4.73
C ARG A 40 12.96 -2.47 -5.18
N ARG A 41 13.01 -3.22 -6.28
CA ARG A 41 14.28 -3.72 -6.83
C ARG A 41 15.23 -2.57 -7.23
N ALA A 42 14.71 -1.52 -7.85
CA ALA A 42 15.50 -0.36 -8.25
C ALA A 42 15.97 0.47 -7.04
N ILE A 43 15.11 0.66 -6.05
CA ILE A 43 15.41 1.37 -4.81
C ILE A 43 16.47 0.64 -3.99
N GLU A 44 16.40 -0.69 -3.86
CA GLU A 44 17.43 -1.47 -3.15
C GLU A 44 18.82 -1.30 -3.75
N LYS A 45 18.90 -1.12 -5.08
CA LYS A 45 20.18 -0.82 -5.76
C LYS A 45 20.73 0.54 -5.30
N ILE A 46 19.88 1.58 -5.26
CA ILE A 46 20.31 2.93 -4.83
C ILE A 46 20.70 2.94 -3.35
N LYS A 47 20.00 2.23 -2.50
CA LYS A 47 20.33 2.11 -1.07
C LYS A 47 21.76 1.62 -0.83
N SER A 48 22.27 0.76 -1.71
CA SER A 48 23.64 0.28 -1.60
C SER A 48 24.71 1.35 -1.85
N TYR A 49 24.34 2.49 -2.43
CA TYR A 49 25.24 3.60 -2.75
C TYR A 49 25.37 4.64 -1.64
N ILE A 50 24.38 4.68 -0.75
CA ILE A 50 24.31 5.67 0.32
C ILE A 50 25.13 5.15 1.49
N VAL A 51 26.23 5.84 1.79
CA VAL A 51 27.05 5.55 2.96
C VAL A 51 26.46 6.29 4.14
N ASP A 52 25.92 5.54 5.09
CA ASP A 52 25.50 6.09 6.38
C ASP A 52 26.70 6.10 7.32
N GLU A 53 27.22 7.29 7.63
CA GLU A 53 28.35 7.46 8.55
C GLU A 53 28.03 6.98 9.97
N HIS A 54 26.76 6.91 10.32
CA HIS A 54 26.31 6.57 11.69
C HIS A 54 25.82 5.13 11.83
N ARG A 55 25.90 4.31 10.79
CA ARG A 55 25.45 2.89 10.79
C ARG A 55 24.04 2.64 11.31
N GLU A 56 23.30 3.65 11.67
CA GLU A 56 21.89 3.52 11.92
C GLU A 56 21.23 3.35 10.56
N ARG A 57 20.53 2.24 10.35
CA ARG A 57 19.78 1.89 9.14
C ARG A 57 18.63 2.87 8.92
N THR A 58 18.97 4.13 9.00
CA THR A 58 18.06 5.21 8.84
C THR A 58 17.67 5.34 7.38
N ASN A 59 16.54 5.86 7.19
CA ASN A 59 15.93 6.22 5.93
C ASN A 59 16.74 7.30 5.17
N ALA A 60 18.08 7.22 5.17
CA ALA A 60 18.95 8.20 4.51
C ALA A 60 18.61 8.37 3.02
N LEU A 61 18.12 7.30 2.38
CA LEU A 61 17.58 7.37 1.02
C LEU A 61 16.39 8.33 0.90
N TYR A 62 15.61 8.51 1.95
CA TYR A 62 14.44 9.39 1.98
C TYR A 62 14.76 10.79 2.50
N THR A 63 16.01 11.17 2.47
CA THR A 63 16.48 12.51 2.78
C THR A 63 17.09 13.16 1.54
N MET A 64 16.94 14.46 1.42
CA MET A 64 17.56 15.21 0.32
C MET A 64 19.07 14.97 0.29
N ALA A 65 19.74 14.97 1.45
CA ALA A 65 21.19 14.76 1.55
C ALA A 65 21.62 13.38 1.03
N GLY A 66 20.89 12.31 1.39
CA GLY A 66 21.19 10.96 0.91
C GLY A 66 20.96 10.81 -0.59
N LEU A 67 19.88 11.37 -1.12
CA LEU A 67 19.60 11.34 -2.55
C LEU A 67 20.60 12.14 -3.37
N MET A 68 21.04 13.29 -2.86
CA MET A 68 22.05 14.10 -3.52
C MET A 68 23.40 13.38 -3.66
N GLN A 69 23.79 12.49 -2.73
CA GLN A 69 24.98 11.64 -2.88
C GLN A 69 24.88 10.73 -4.13
N VAL A 70 23.68 10.30 -4.48
CA VAL A 70 23.43 9.51 -5.69
C VAL A 70 23.32 10.40 -6.91
N ALA A 71 22.54 11.46 -6.84
CA ALA A 71 22.19 12.32 -7.97
C ALA A 71 23.38 13.13 -8.52
N THR A 72 24.36 13.47 -7.68
CA THR A 72 25.58 14.20 -8.07
C THR A 72 26.71 13.29 -8.57
N ASN A 73 26.59 11.99 -8.40
CA ASN A 73 27.58 11.03 -8.90
C ASN A 73 27.24 10.62 -10.33
N GLU A 74 28.11 10.88 -11.29
CA GLU A 74 27.88 10.65 -12.73
C GLU A 74 27.50 9.19 -13.05
N GLU A 75 28.10 8.22 -12.37
CA GLU A 75 27.87 6.80 -12.61
C GLU A 75 26.54 6.31 -11.99
N ARG A 76 26.09 6.94 -10.92
CA ARG A 76 24.95 6.51 -10.09
C ARG A 76 23.68 7.29 -10.34
N ALA A 77 23.81 8.55 -10.77
CA ALA A 77 22.68 9.43 -11.04
C ALA A 77 21.63 8.78 -11.96
N ASP A 78 22.11 8.03 -12.93
CA ASP A 78 21.26 7.32 -13.91
C ASP A 78 20.23 6.38 -13.26
N ASP A 79 20.58 5.76 -12.14
CA ASP A 79 19.67 4.87 -11.42
C ASP A 79 18.50 5.63 -10.75
N LEU A 80 18.72 6.88 -10.30
CA LEU A 80 17.63 7.72 -9.80
C LEU A 80 16.63 8.07 -10.92
N TYR A 81 17.13 8.48 -12.10
CA TYR A 81 16.26 8.78 -13.24
C TYR A 81 15.53 7.52 -13.77
N ARG A 82 16.13 6.32 -13.64
CA ARG A 82 15.44 5.06 -13.94
C ARG A 82 14.27 4.80 -12.99
N ILE A 83 14.43 5.11 -11.71
CA ILE A 83 13.32 4.98 -10.74
C ILE A 83 12.20 5.94 -11.11
N LEU A 84 12.52 7.21 -11.40
CA LEU A 84 11.53 8.19 -11.84
C LEU A 84 10.81 7.74 -13.12
N ALA A 85 11.53 7.14 -14.07
CA ALA A 85 10.93 6.59 -15.28
C ALA A 85 9.95 5.43 -14.97
N ILE A 86 10.23 4.60 -13.96
CA ILE A 86 9.30 3.57 -13.50
C ILE A 86 8.09 4.23 -12.81
N MET A 87 8.31 5.28 -12.01
CA MET A 87 7.22 6.00 -11.32
C MET A 87 6.23 6.62 -12.30
N PHE A 88 6.69 7.10 -13.45
CA PHE A 88 5.86 7.65 -14.52
C PHE A 88 5.32 6.63 -15.52
N SER A 89 5.66 5.36 -15.37
CA SER A 89 5.10 4.28 -16.18
C SER A 89 3.89 3.68 -15.46
N ASN A 90 2.71 3.73 -16.07
CA ASN A 90 1.45 3.35 -15.43
C ASN A 90 0.86 2.06 -16.00
N THR A 91 1.26 1.65 -17.19
CA THR A 91 0.77 0.43 -17.82
C THR A 91 1.82 -0.69 -17.78
N ARG A 92 1.36 -1.95 -17.80
CA ARG A 92 2.24 -3.10 -17.93
C ARG A 92 3.20 -2.98 -19.12
N HIS A 93 2.69 -2.52 -20.26
CA HIS A 93 3.48 -2.36 -21.47
C HIS A 93 4.64 -1.36 -21.27
N GLU A 94 4.36 -0.20 -20.70
CA GLU A 94 5.39 0.80 -20.39
C GLU A 94 6.41 0.28 -19.38
N LEU A 95 5.93 -0.37 -18.30
CA LEU A 95 6.78 -0.92 -17.24
C LEU A 95 7.71 -2.04 -17.72
N LEU A 96 7.29 -2.85 -18.68
CA LEU A 96 8.10 -3.94 -19.22
C LEU A 96 8.90 -3.56 -20.48
N SER A 97 8.53 -2.46 -21.16
CA SER A 97 9.27 -1.95 -22.31
C SER A 97 10.54 -1.23 -21.89
N THR A 98 11.70 -1.83 -22.17
CA THR A 98 13.00 -1.20 -21.89
C THR A 98 13.19 0.09 -22.68
N SER A 99 12.83 0.09 -23.98
CA SER A 99 12.97 1.26 -24.85
C SER A 99 12.15 2.45 -24.34
N ARG A 100 10.91 2.21 -23.91
CA ARG A 100 10.05 3.28 -23.39
C ARG A 100 10.60 3.87 -22.09
N ARG A 101 11.03 3.03 -21.16
CA ARG A 101 11.65 3.50 -19.91
C ARG A 101 12.95 4.26 -20.15
N GLU A 102 13.77 3.82 -21.10
CA GLU A 102 15.01 4.54 -21.46
C GLU A 102 14.71 5.87 -22.14
N GLU A 103 13.66 5.98 -22.97
CA GLU A 103 13.20 7.24 -23.53
C GLU A 103 12.81 8.24 -22.42
N VAL A 104 11.97 7.79 -21.47
CA VAL A 104 11.53 8.63 -20.33
C VAL A 104 12.73 9.01 -19.47
N ARG A 105 13.61 8.07 -19.13
CA ARG A 105 14.83 8.32 -18.36
C ARG A 105 15.71 9.38 -19.03
N ALA A 106 15.97 9.23 -20.33
CA ALA A 106 16.82 10.16 -21.07
C ALA A 106 16.21 11.57 -21.10
N TYR A 107 14.88 11.67 -21.27
CA TYR A 107 14.16 12.95 -21.19
C TYR A 107 14.32 13.59 -19.81
N LEU A 108 14.02 12.84 -18.73
CA LEU A 108 14.12 13.35 -17.35
C LEU A 108 15.54 13.82 -17.02
N ARG A 109 16.55 13.02 -17.41
CA ARG A 109 17.97 13.38 -17.19
C ARG A 109 18.39 14.66 -17.92
N LYS A 110 17.80 14.95 -19.07
CA LYS A 110 18.08 16.15 -19.86
C LYS A 110 17.44 17.39 -19.29
N HIS A 111 16.22 17.27 -18.73
CA HIS A 111 15.36 18.40 -18.35
C HIS A 111 15.27 18.66 -16.84
N LEU A 112 15.72 17.72 -15.98
CA LEU A 112 15.73 17.91 -14.54
C LEU A 112 17.15 18.03 -14.00
N GLN A 113 17.36 19.04 -13.17
CA GLN A 113 18.58 19.15 -12.37
C GLN A 113 18.57 18.09 -11.23
N PRO A 114 19.74 17.70 -10.69
CA PRO A 114 19.84 16.71 -9.62
C PRO A 114 18.92 16.99 -8.42
N GLU A 115 18.82 18.24 -7.98
CA GLU A 115 17.97 18.64 -6.86
C GLU A 115 16.47 18.49 -7.17
N GLU A 116 16.07 18.83 -8.40
CA GLU A 116 14.69 18.66 -8.87
C GLU A 116 14.32 17.18 -8.95
N ALA A 117 15.21 16.34 -9.45
CA ALA A 117 15.01 14.89 -9.50
C ALA A 117 14.88 14.28 -8.09
N CYS A 118 15.69 14.74 -7.13
CA CYS A 118 15.57 14.31 -5.73
C CYS A 118 14.26 14.75 -5.10
N THR A 119 13.85 16.01 -5.31
CA THR A 119 12.58 16.55 -4.82
C THR A 119 11.40 15.77 -5.40
N LEU A 120 11.43 15.51 -6.70
CA LEU A 120 10.40 14.75 -7.40
C LEU A 120 10.31 13.32 -6.87
N PHE A 121 11.45 12.64 -6.66
CA PHE A 121 11.48 11.33 -6.04
C PHE A 121 10.84 11.32 -4.65
N LEU A 122 11.18 12.29 -3.79
CA LEU A 122 10.63 12.36 -2.43
C LEU A 122 9.12 12.59 -2.45
N ASN A 123 8.64 13.47 -3.32
CA ASN A 123 7.21 13.75 -3.45
C ASN A 123 6.45 12.52 -3.95
N LEU A 124 6.89 11.91 -5.04
CA LEU A 124 6.25 10.74 -5.61
C LEU A 124 6.34 9.52 -4.69
N HIS A 125 7.47 9.34 -3.99
CA HIS A 125 7.62 8.24 -3.05
C HIS A 125 6.67 8.39 -1.85
N SER A 126 6.42 9.60 -1.37
CA SER A 126 5.45 9.83 -0.31
C SER A 126 4.01 9.50 -0.73
N VAL A 127 3.68 9.73 -2.01
CA VAL A 127 2.39 9.33 -2.60
C VAL A 127 2.29 7.82 -2.74
N GLU A 128 3.41 7.15 -3.02
CA GLU A 128 3.48 5.68 -3.17
C GLU A 128 3.69 4.94 -1.84
N ASP A 129 3.72 5.62 -0.70
CA ASP A 129 3.88 5.00 0.61
C ASP A 129 2.64 4.19 1.00
N THR A 130 2.72 2.90 0.73
CA THR A 130 1.64 1.94 1.00
C THR A 130 1.30 1.86 2.49
N PHE A 131 2.25 2.10 3.39
CA PHE A 131 2.01 2.07 4.84
C PHE A 131 1.14 3.24 5.29
N LYS A 132 1.33 4.41 4.68
CA LYS A 132 0.47 5.57 4.94
C LYS A 132 -0.99 5.27 4.60
N TYR A 133 -1.24 4.64 3.45
CA TYR A 133 -2.59 4.23 3.08
C TYR A 133 -3.17 3.16 4.01
N GLN A 134 -2.36 2.22 4.49
CA GLN A 134 -2.80 1.22 5.46
C GLN A 134 -3.30 1.86 6.76
N ASP A 135 -2.61 2.88 7.25
CA ASP A 135 -3.00 3.62 8.46
C ASP A 135 -4.26 4.47 8.20
N GLU A 136 -4.31 5.21 7.11
CA GLU A 136 -5.46 6.06 6.75
C GLU A 136 -6.74 5.24 6.53
N LEU A 137 -6.62 4.05 5.96
CA LEU A 137 -7.74 3.13 5.73
C LEU A 137 -8.08 2.26 6.95
N GLY A 138 -7.38 2.42 8.07
CA GLY A 138 -7.61 1.65 9.29
C GLY A 138 -7.15 0.19 9.23
N ILE A 139 -6.45 -0.21 8.17
CA ILE A 139 -5.95 -1.58 7.95
C ILE A 139 -5.02 -2.00 9.08
N THR A 140 -4.12 -1.11 9.50
CA THR A 140 -3.17 -1.36 10.60
C THR A 140 -3.90 -1.67 11.91
N ASN A 141 -4.99 -0.99 12.19
CA ASN A 141 -5.79 -1.23 13.41
C ASN A 141 -6.47 -2.59 13.38
N GLU A 142 -6.99 -3.01 12.23
CA GLU A 142 -7.61 -4.33 12.08
C GLU A 142 -6.56 -5.46 12.14
N LEU A 143 -5.39 -5.27 11.55
CA LEU A 143 -4.27 -6.22 11.69
C LEU A 143 -3.83 -6.40 13.15
N LYS A 144 -3.66 -5.31 13.90
CA LYS A 144 -3.36 -5.36 15.34
C LYS A 144 -4.45 -6.05 16.15
N ARG A 145 -5.72 -5.86 15.77
CA ARG A 145 -6.86 -6.54 16.39
C ARG A 145 -6.83 -8.04 16.11
N MET A 146 -6.60 -8.45 14.86
CA MET A 146 -6.48 -9.84 14.47
C MET A 146 -5.30 -10.54 15.14
N GLU A 147 -4.17 -9.86 15.27
CA GLU A 147 -3.00 -10.37 16.00
C GLU A 147 -3.32 -10.64 17.49
N ARG A 148 -4.03 -9.72 18.17
CA ARG A 148 -4.48 -9.95 19.56
C ARG A 148 -5.38 -11.16 19.68
N ILE A 149 -6.32 -11.34 18.74
CA ILE A 149 -7.22 -12.50 18.72
C ILE A 149 -6.45 -13.79 18.51
N SER A 150 -5.48 -13.81 17.59
CA SER A 150 -4.68 -14.99 17.29
C SER A 150 -3.81 -15.44 18.48
N LYS A 151 -3.30 -14.50 19.29
CA LYS A 151 -2.52 -14.81 20.50
C LYS A 151 -3.34 -15.46 21.61
N VAL A 152 -4.64 -15.17 21.66
CA VAL A 152 -5.53 -15.68 22.71
C VAL A 152 -6.21 -16.98 22.32
N LYS A 153 -6.55 -17.10 21.04
CA LYS A 153 -7.20 -18.29 20.51
C LYS A 153 -6.16 -19.40 20.35
N LYS A 154 -6.19 -20.37 21.27
CA LYS A 154 -5.42 -21.61 21.11
C LYS A 154 -6.06 -22.44 20.04
N ASP A 155 -5.43 -22.54 18.89
CA ASP A 155 -5.82 -23.49 17.86
C ASP A 155 -5.73 -24.91 18.43
N GLY A 156 -6.79 -25.67 18.23
CA GLY A 156 -6.89 -27.06 18.70
C GLY A 156 -5.96 -28.02 17.95
N GLY A 157 -4.63 -27.77 18.03
CA GLY A 157 -3.63 -28.68 17.49
C GLY A 157 -3.40 -28.62 15.97
N SER A 158 -3.94 -27.61 15.27
CA SER A 158 -3.64 -27.40 13.85
C SER A 158 -2.30 -26.69 13.68
N VAL A 159 -1.47 -27.18 12.77
CA VAL A 159 -0.24 -26.52 12.35
C VAL A 159 -0.53 -25.77 11.04
N SER A 160 -0.39 -24.44 11.07
CA SER A 160 -0.52 -23.63 9.86
C SER A 160 0.86 -23.44 9.22
N PHE A 161 0.98 -23.80 7.96
CA PHE A 161 2.16 -23.51 7.17
C PHE A 161 1.98 -22.15 6.48
N CYS A 162 2.85 -21.20 6.81
CA CYS A 162 2.90 -19.94 6.05
C CYS A 162 3.67 -20.17 4.75
N GLY A 163 3.22 -19.58 3.66
CA GLY A 163 3.97 -19.59 2.41
C GLY A 163 5.33 -18.88 2.55
N CYS A 164 6.25 -19.15 1.63
CA CYS A 164 7.64 -18.68 1.70
C CYS A 164 7.81 -17.17 1.47
N SER A 165 6.81 -16.48 0.93
CA SER A 165 6.90 -15.04 0.68
C SER A 165 5.58 -14.31 0.94
N ILE A 166 5.68 -13.09 1.45
CA ILE A 166 4.53 -12.19 1.65
C ILE A 166 3.80 -11.92 0.32
N TRP A 167 4.56 -11.72 -0.74
CA TRP A 167 4.01 -11.44 -2.08
C TRP A 167 3.31 -12.67 -2.68
N GLY A 168 3.90 -13.86 -2.53
CA GLY A 168 3.28 -15.10 -2.96
C GLY A 168 1.96 -15.35 -2.25
N ASN A 169 1.92 -15.17 -0.94
CA ASN A 169 0.69 -15.31 -0.15
C ASN A 169 -0.39 -14.29 -0.54
N LEU A 170 0.00 -13.04 -0.84
CA LEU A 170 -0.93 -12.02 -1.29
C LEU A 170 -1.56 -12.37 -2.64
N ILE A 171 -0.73 -12.82 -3.58
CA ILE A 171 -1.16 -13.25 -4.91
C ILE A 171 -2.07 -14.47 -4.82
N ASP A 172 -1.66 -15.49 -4.08
CA ASP A 172 -2.40 -16.75 -3.91
C ASP A 172 -3.79 -16.49 -3.33
N ARG A 173 -3.86 -15.72 -2.24
CA ARG A 173 -5.14 -15.34 -1.61
C ARG A 173 -6.04 -14.52 -2.53
N ALA A 174 -5.47 -13.60 -3.32
CA ALA A 174 -6.24 -12.81 -4.25
C ALA A 174 -6.80 -13.68 -5.40
N ALA A 175 -5.97 -14.60 -5.91
CA ALA A 175 -6.37 -15.54 -6.95
C ALA A 175 -7.47 -16.48 -6.44
N GLU A 176 -7.29 -17.07 -5.27
CA GLU A 176 -8.28 -17.98 -4.65
C GLU A 176 -9.61 -17.26 -4.37
N ARG A 177 -9.55 -16.07 -3.78
CA ARG A 177 -10.74 -15.37 -3.31
C ARG A 177 -11.56 -14.73 -4.43
N TYR A 178 -10.87 -14.08 -5.36
CA TYR A 178 -11.53 -13.25 -6.39
C TYR A 178 -11.54 -13.91 -7.77
N GLY A 179 -10.89 -15.05 -7.92
CA GLY A 179 -10.74 -15.71 -9.23
C GLY A 179 -9.91 -14.89 -10.22
N TRP A 180 -9.07 -13.98 -9.74
CA TRP A 180 -8.26 -13.11 -10.59
C TRP A 180 -7.06 -13.85 -11.14
N THR A 181 -6.73 -13.54 -12.39
CA THR A 181 -5.50 -14.02 -13.00
C THR A 181 -4.27 -13.35 -12.38
N LEU A 182 -3.13 -14.03 -12.41
CA LEU A 182 -1.84 -13.47 -11.98
C LEU A 182 -1.55 -12.13 -12.66
N ASP A 183 -1.85 -12.03 -13.94
CA ASP A 183 -1.64 -10.80 -14.71
C ASP A 183 -2.48 -9.63 -14.18
N TYR A 184 -3.75 -9.86 -13.87
CA TYR A 184 -4.62 -8.83 -13.30
C TYR A 184 -4.19 -8.42 -11.89
N ILE A 185 -3.79 -9.38 -11.05
CA ILE A 185 -3.27 -9.08 -9.69
C ILE A 185 -2.00 -8.24 -9.75
N LEU A 186 -1.10 -8.53 -10.70
CA LEU A 186 0.16 -7.81 -10.81
C LEU A 186 0.00 -6.41 -11.42
N TRP A 187 -0.90 -6.24 -12.39
CA TRP A 187 -0.91 -5.05 -13.24
C TRP A 187 -2.25 -4.32 -13.33
N GLY A 188 -3.36 -5.01 -13.04
CA GLY A 188 -4.72 -4.50 -13.24
C GLY A 188 -5.33 -3.80 -12.03
N VAL A 189 -4.78 -4.02 -10.83
CA VAL A 189 -5.28 -3.43 -9.60
C VAL A 189 -4.15 -2.73 -8.84
N SER A 190 -4.43 -1.56 -8.23
CA SER A 190 -3.44 -0.90 -7.40
C SER A 190 -3.15 -1.72 -6.14
N LEU A 191 -1.90 -1.65 -5.64
CA LEU A 191 -1.52 -2.37 -4.41
C LEU A 191 -2.37 -1.91 -3.21
N ALA A 192 -2.68 -0.61 -3.13
CA ALA A 192 -3.54 -0.07 -2.09
C ALA A 192 -4.94 -0.69 -2.12
N ASN A 193 -5.57 -0.78 -3.29
CA ASN A 193 -6.88 -1.40 -3.45
C ASN A 193 -6.83 -2.90 -3.13
N LEU A 194 -5.79 -3.60 -3.60
CA LEU A 194 -5.59 -5.01 -3.28
C LEU A 194 -5.48 -5.25 -1.77
N GLN A 195 -4.70 -4.44 -1.07
CA GLN A 195 -4.54 -4.52 0.38
C GLN A 195 -5.83 -4.20 1.12
N MET A 196 -6.55 -3.16 0.69
CA MET A 196 -7.84 -2.80 1.26
C MET A 196 -8.87 -3.93 1.13
N LEU A 197 -9.02 -4.50 -0.07
CA LEU A 197 -9.89 -5.64 -0.32
C LEU A 197 -9.52 -6.87 0.53
N MET A 198 -8.23 -7.08 0.77
CA MET A 198 -7.75 -8.17 1.63
C MET A 198 -8.01 -7.90 3.10
N ALA A 199 -7.95 -6.63 3.54
CA ALA A 199 -8.19 -6.23 4.92
C ALA A 199 -9.67 -6.24 5.30
N ASP A 200 -10.54 -5.80 4.39
CA ASP A 200 -12.01 -5.77 4.58
C ASP A 200 -12.64 -7.16 4.54
N GLN A 201 -11.82 -8.17 4.68
CA GLN A 201 -12.29 -9.55 4.77
C GLN A 201 -13.13 -9.75 6.03
N VAL A 202 -14.42 -10.00 5.86
CA VAL A 202 -15.27 -10.44 6.97
C VAL A 202 -14.81 -11.81 7.45
N LYS A 203 -14.19 -11.83 8.63
CA LYS A 203 -13.77 -13.06 9.29
C LYS A 203 -14.60 -13.25 10.56
N THR A 204 -15.34 -14.34 10.63
CA THR A 204 -16.05 -14.70 11.85
C THR A 204 -15.15 -15.59 12.71
N VAL A 205 -14.76 -15.09 13.86
CA VAL A 205 -13.98 -15.84 14.84
C VAL A 205 -14.83 -16.01 16.08
N TYR A 206 -15.15 -17.26 16.43
CA TYR A 206 -15.86 -17.57 17.66
C TYR A 206 -14.90 -17.49 18.84
N LEU A 207 -15.17 -16.58 19.76
CA LEU A 207 -14.42 -16.39 20.99
C LEU A 207 -15.32 -16.66 22.19
N SER A 208 -14.85 -17.43 23.16
CA SER A 208 -15.46 -17.53 24.47
C SER A 208 -15.38 -16.18 25.23
N GLU A 209 -16.17 -15.98 26.26
CA GLU A 209 -16.10 -14.76 27.08
C GLU A 209 -14.71 -14.51 27.69
N LYS A 210 -14.02 -15.60 28.10
CA LYS A 210 -12.66 -15.53 28.62
C LYS A 210 -11.67 -15.03 27.56
N GLU A 211 -11.74 -15.58 26.36
CA GLU A 211 -10.89 -15.15 25.23
C GLU A 211 -11.18 -13.71 24.80
N ARG A 212 -12.45 -13.28 24.80
CA ARG A 212 -12.81 -11.87 24.51
C ARG A 212 -12.17 -10.92 25.50
N LYS A 213 -12.23 -11.22 26.79
CA LYS A 213 -11.60 -10.39 27.83
C LYS A 213 -10.09 -10.34 27.67
N GLN A 214 -9.45 -11.48 27.38
CA GLN A 214 -8.00 -11.56 27.16
C GLN A 214 -7.54 -10.83 25.89
N ALA A 215 -8.31 -10.91 24.82
CA ALA A 215 -8.01 -10.23 23.57
C ALA A 215 -8.36 -8.74 23.57
N HIS A 216 -8.95 -8.21 24.69
CA HIS A 216 -9.49 -6.85 24.77
C HIS A 216 -10.41 -6.50 23.60
N VAL A 217 -11.26 -7.46 23.18
CA VAL A 217 -12.26 -7.24 22.12
C VAL A 217 -13.57 -6.89 22.80
N SER A 218 -14.01 -5.61 22.64
CA SER A 218 -15.30 -5.20 23.14
C SER A 218 -16.45 -5.88 22.38
N SER A 219 -17.54 -6.17 23.09
CA SER A 219 -18.75 -6.79 22.54
C SER A 219 -19.60 -5.87 21.68
N ASP A 220 -19.17 -4.62 21.46
CA ASP A 220 -20.01 -3.54 20.91
C ASP A 220 -20.32 -3.66 19.41
N ARG A 221 -19.68 -4.57 18.69
CA ARG A 221 -20.20 -4.97 17.39
C ARG A 221 -21.11 -6.19 17.57
N ARG A 222 -22.33 -5.98 18.01
CA ARG A 222 -23.38 -7.01 17.94
C ARG A 222 -23.60 -7.32 16.48
N HIS A 223 -23.18 -8.52 16.04
CA HIS A 223 -23.74 -9.10 14.84
C HIS A 223 -25.22 -9.36 15.12
N ILE A 224 -26.05 -8.44 14.66
CA ILE A 224 -27.49 -8.64 14.71
C ILE A 224 -27.81 -9.60 13.58
N ASN A 225 -28.26 -10.79 13.94
CA ASN A 225 -28.79 -11.71 12.96
C ASN A 225 -30.01 -11.05 12.32
N GLY A 226 -29.94 -10.72 11.02
CA GLY A 226 -31.04 -10.05 10.30
C GLY A 226 -32.35 -10.83 10.29
N ASN A 227 -32.31 -12.12 10.63
CA ASN A 227 -33.49 -12.97 10.78
C ASN A 227 -34.08 -12.94 12.19
N ASP A 228 -33.41 -12.32 13.18
CA ASP A 228 -33.91 -12.13 14.53
C ASP A 228 -34.68 -10.82 14.61
N LYS A 229 -35.99 -10.92 14.50
CA LYS A 229 -36.92 -9.77 14.52
C LYS A 229 -36.83 -8.94 15.82
N ALA A 230 -36.53 -9.57 16.97
CA ALA A 230 -36.40 -8.88 18.24
C ALA A 230 -35.10 -8.06 18.29
N ALA A 231 -33.98 -8.64 17.87
CA ALA A 231 -32.69 -7.96 17.77
C ALA A 231 -32.72 -6.80 16.77
N MET A 232 -33.44 -6.94 15.66
CA MET A 232 -33.64 -5.89 14.67
C MET A 232 -34.50 -4.75 15.18
N ALA A 233 -35.54 -5.02 15.97
CA ALA A 233 -36.39 -4.01 16.57
C ALA A 233 -35.63 -3.16 17.64
N ASP A 234 -34.82 -3.83 18.46
CA ASP A 234 -33.94 -3.18 19.46
C ASP A 234 -32.88 -2.31 18.81
N PHE A 235 -32.31 -2.75 17.69
CA PHE A 235 -31.35 -1.97 16.91
C PHE A 235 -32.00 -0.72 16.28
N ALA A 236 -33.18 -0.87 15.69
CA ALA A 236 -33.93 0.26 15.11
C ALA A 236 -34.33 1.28 16.18
N ALA A 237 -34.68 0.85 17.38
CA ALA A 237 -34.99 1.75 18.52
C ALA A 237 -33.76 2.56 18.93
N LYS A 238 -32.56 1.93 19.03
CA LYS A 238 -31.29 2.61 19.38
C LYS A 238 -30.86 3.64 18.35
N ILE A 239 -31.02 3.34 17.05
CA ILE A 239 -30.74 4.31 15.99
C ILE A 239 -31.65 5.53 16.10
N LYS A 240 -32.94 5.33 16.39
CA LYS A 240 -33.89 6.46 16.60
C LYS A 240 -33.52 7.33 17.80
N GLU A 241 -33.04 6.74 18.89
CA GLU A 241 -32.55 7.47 20.05
C GLU A 241 -31.29 8.30 19.78
N GLN A 242 -30.38 7.75 18.93
CA GLN A 242 -29.16 8.48 18.55
C GLN A 242 -29.41 9.63 17.58
N ASN A 243 -30.41 9.50 16.71
CA ASN A 243 -30.78 10.57 15.77
C ASN A 243 -31.63 11.68 16.38
N ASN A 244 -32.17 11.48 17.59
CA ASN A 244 -32.97 12.48 18.31
C ASN A 244 -32.17 13.27 19.39
N LYS A 245 -30.85 13.05 19.45
CA LYS A 245 -29.89 13.83 20.26
C LYS A 245 -29.01 14.68 19.34
#